data_6b201a00dab494868d0c0d828f616cdc
#
_entry.id   6b201a00dab494868d0c0d828f616cdc
#
_cell.length_a   1.000
_cell.length_b   1.000
_cell.length_c   1.000
_cell.angle_alpha   90.00
_cell.angle_beta   90.00
_cell.angle_gamma   90.00
#
_symmetry.space_group_name_H-M   'P 1'
#
loop_
_entity.id
_entity.type
_entity.pdbx_description
1 polymer ?
#
loop_
_entity_poly.entity_id
_entity_poly.type
_entity_poly.pdbx_seq_one_letter_code
_entity_poly.pdbx_strand_id
1 'polypeptide(L)'
;MHYQSQTQTHRNLKSTHKQPKPKNRKLKMQPFVNVTSKGVELRYGNEGFIARTPEEVPAIVAKKGAAILLDAITPEECDAFREGMLRSAEQLTARLETPFKRDDPSTYGSIFKLAPNHGGLFQHHQWGHIQEVWDLRQNPKLAAAYAVFHECEIDDLLTSFDGVNFSAGALMPGRKRGQFRGNCWRHLDQRAGDSTKLCLQSWVTANPIGVGDATLRFMEGGHLYHREFAETFGLTESTVDWTQLKPEHVAWFESKGCKDTCMTAPAGSQVFWESRTPHSGIEFIADEDRPDPEAPKSIRMVAYLCYEPRSGPVLPEGHPDTGKATKGLLKILAKRQRIMNPDDPWFLRLASHWPNKMKLFGKNPRSYGAEPPKEATDPNDFWSFVPPIAGVPELTDFGRRIAGLE
;
A
#
# COMPACT_ATOMS: atom_id res chain seq x y z
N MET A 1 64.21 15.25 29.40
CA MET A 1 62.85 14.83 29.81
C MET A 1 62.21 14.15 28.64
N HIS A 2 62.16 12.82 28.72
CA HIS A 2 61.61 11.97 27.63
C HIS A 2 60.11 11.85 27.80
N TYR A 3 59.34 12.17 26.76
CA TYR A 3 57.93 11.80 26.65
C TYR A 3 57.81 10.53 25.80
N GLN A 4 57.43 9.43 26.43
CA GLN A 4 57.06 8.20 25.75
C GLN A 4 55.61 8.32 25.22
N SER A 5 55.44 8.10 23.93
CA SER A 5 54.11 7.96 23.28
C SER A 5 53.62 6.53 23.45
N GLN A 6 52.53 6.33 24.16
CA GLN A 6 51.80 5.08 24.20
C GLN A 6 50.83 5.01 22.99
N THR A 7 51.16 4.11 22.08
CA THR A 7 50.27 3.72 20.96
C THR A 7 49.25 2.73 21.47
N GLN A 8 47.98 3.14 21.60
CA GLN A 8 46.86 2.25 21.83
C GLN A 8 46.44 1.59 20.52
N THR A 9 46.63 0.29 20.42
CA THR A 9 46.14 -0.57 19.34
C THR A 9 44.65 -0.84 19.53
N HIS A 10 43.80 -0.18 18.74
CA HIS A 10 42.40 -0.54 18.63
C HIS A 10 42.25 -1.85 17.88
N ARG A 11 41.91 -2.92 18.61
CA ARG A 11 41.44 -4.19 18.02
C ARG A 11 40.03 -3.98 17.47
N ASN A 12 39.92 -3.96 16.15
CA ASN A 12 38.64 -4.03 15.43
C ASN A 12 38.01 -5.41 15.64
N LEU A 13 37.06 -5.52 16.55
CA LEU A 13 36.14 -6.65 16.65
C LEU A 13 35.04 -6.47 15.59
N LYS A 14 35.26 -6.99 14.39
CA LYS A 14 34.23 -7.18 13.40
C LYS A 14 33.30 -8.29 13.88
N SER A 15 32.20 -7.94 14.52
CA SER A 15 31.10 -8.83 14.78
C SER A 15 30.39 -9.16 13.45
N THR A 16 30.74 -10.30 12.85
CA THR A 16 30.07 -10.84 11.67
C THR A 16 28.87 -11.67 12.11
N HIS A 17 27.83 -11.02 12.60
CA HIS A 17 26.51 -11.66 12.61
C HIS A 17 25.92 -11.53 11.20
N LYS A 18 26.30 -12.48 10.33
CA LYS A 18 25.58 -12.71 9.08
C LYS A 18 24.20 -13.26 9.46
N GLN A 19 23.17 -12.43 9.39
CA GLN A 19 21.81 -12.95 9.33
C GLN A 19 21.75 -13.98 8.18
N PRO A 20 21.11 -15.15 8.38
CA PRO A 20 20.98 -16.12 7.31
C PRO A 20 20.19 -15.46 6.18
N LYS A 21 20.80 -15.36 4.99
CA LYS A 21 20.09 -14.92 3.78
C LYS A 21 18.83 -15.76 3.67
N PRO A 22 17.64 -15.15 3.50
CA PRO A 22 16.41 -15.90 3.31
C PRO A 22 16.63 -16.81 2.10
N LYS A 23 16.62 -18.12 2.33
CA LYS A 23 16.62 -19.09 1.23
C LYS A 23 15.41 -18.75 0.37
N ASN A 24 15.64 -18.34 -0.87
CA ASN A 24 14.62 -18.14 -1.87
C ASN A 24 13.82 -19.43 -2.02
N ARG A 25 12.84 -19.66 -1.13
CA ARG A 25 11.76 -20.59 -1.39
C ARG A 25 10.98 -19.92 -2.51
N LYS A 26 11.17 -20.42 -3.74
CA LYS A 26 10.20 -20.21 -4.81
C LYS A 26 8.86 -20.59 -4.20
N LEU A 27 8.10 -19.61 -3.74
CA LEU A 27 6.73 -19.84 -3.32
C LEU A 27 6.02 -20.31 -4.58
N LYS A 28 5.89 -21.62 -4.69
CA LYS A 28 5.03 -22.25 -5.67
C LYS A 28 3.63 -21.66 -5.45
N MET A 29 2.82 -21.64 -6.48
CA MET A 29 1.39 -21.44 -6.38
C MET A 29 0.89 -22.03 -5.07
N GLN A 30 0.34 -21.20 -4.19
CA GLN A 30 -0.12 -21.63 -2.88
C GLN A 30 -1.61 -21.96 -2.99
N PRO A 31 -1.99 -23.22 -2.78
CA PRO A 31 -3.40 -23.62 -2.76
C PRO A 31 -4.12 -22.88 -1.63
N PHE A 32 -5.44 -22.80 -1.74
CA PHE A 32 -6.23 -22.15 -0.72
C PHE A 32 -6.27 -22.96 0.58
N VAL A 33 -6.09 -22.26 1.69
CA VAL A 33 -6.17 -22.78 3.05
C VAL A 33 -7.23 -21.99 3.80
N ASN A 34 -8.20 -22.68 4.39
CA ASN A 34 -9.17 -22.05 5.28
C ASN A 34 -8.63 -22.05 6.71
N VAL A 35 -8.77 -20.89 7.35
CA VAL A 35 -8.32 -20.66 8.72
C VAL A 35 -9.46 -19.99 9.49
N THR A 36 -9.81 -20.51 10.64
CA THR A 36 -10.78 -19.87 11.54
C THR A 36 -10.04 -19.03 12.56
N SER A 37 -10.34 -17.74 12.62
CA SER A 37 -9.79 -16.84 13.62
C SER A 37 -10.88 -15.97 14.22
N LYS A 38 -11.05 -16.03 15.53
CA LYS A 38 -12.12 -15.33 16.27
C LYS A 38 -13.53 -15.59 15.69
N GLY A 39 -13.81 -16.81 15.30
CA GLY A 39 -15.11 -17.20 14.74
C GLY A 39 -15.35 -16.75 13.30
N VAL A 40 -14.35 -16.18 12.64
CA VAL A 40 -14.41 -15.80 11.22
C VAL A 40 -13.59 -16.77 10.41
N GLU A 41 -14.19 -17.37 9.39
CA GLU A 41 -13.48 -18.18 8.41
C GLU A 41 -12.77 -17.27 7.40
N LEU A 42 -11.48 -17.53 7.19
CA LEU A 42 -10.60 -16.79 6.29
C LEU A 42 -9.96 -17.75 5.31
N ARG A 43 -10.05 -17.44 4.03
CA ARG A 43 -9.50 -18.26 2.95
C ARG A 43 -8.24 -17.59 2.40
N TYR A 44 -7.06 -18.13 2.72
CA TYR A 44 -5.77 -17.63 2.25
C TYR A 44 -5.27 -18.43 1.05
N GLY A 45 -4.70 -17.76 0.07
CA GLY A 45 -4.07 -18.39 -1.09
C GLY A 45 -3.87 -17.45 -2.26
N ASN A 46 -3.33 -18.00 -3.35
CA ASN A 46 -3.09 -17.25 -4.58
C ASN A 46 -3.30 -18.08 -5.86
N GLU A 47 -3.83 -19.29 -5.72
CA GLU A 47 -4.07 -20.17 -6.86
C GLU A 47 -5.04 -19.53 -7.87
N GLY A 48 -4.60 -19.48 -9.13
CA GLY A 48 -5.38 -18.88 -10.22
C GLY A 48 -5.38 -17.34 -10.26
N PHE A 49 -4.55 -16.67 -9.45
CA PHE A 49 -4.34 -15.22 -9.50
C PHE A 49 -2.97 -14.82 -10.05
N ILE A 50 -2.10 -15.79 -10.35
CA ILE A 50 -0.71 -15.55 -10.71
C ILE A 50 -0.60 -15.18 -12.18
N ALA A 51 -0.02 -14.01 -12.43
CA ALA A 51 0.53 -13.54 -13.70
C ALA A 51 2.06 -13.66 -13.67
N ARG A 52 2.66 -14.05 -14.79
CA ARG A 52 4.12 -14.12 -14.98
C ARG A 52 4.64 -12.96 -15.81
N THR A 53 3.76 -12.35 -16.59
CA THR A 53 4.05 -11.18 -17.42
C THR A 53 2.97 -10.10 -17.20
N PRO A 54 3.29 -8.83 -17.47
CA PRO A 54 2.32 -7.73 -17.38
C PRO A 54 1.06 -7.96 -18.26
N GLU A 55 1.21 -8.62 -19.40
CA GLU A 55 0.14 -8.86 -20.37
C GLU A 55 -0.93 -9.84 -19.83
N GLU A 56 -0.57 -10.71 -18.89
CA GLU A 56 -1.49 -11.66 -18.28
C GLU A 56 -2.40 -11.01 -17.22
N VAL A 57 -1.97 -9.88 -16.64
CA VAL A 57 -2.66 -9.22 -15.51
C VAL A 57 -4.10 -8.81 -15.87
N PRO A 58 -4.38 -8.12 -17.00
CA PRO A 58 -5.73 -7.68 -17.32
C PRO A 58 -6.74 -8.82 -17.44
N ALA A 59 -6.35 -9.94 -18.05
CA ALA A 59 -7.24 -11.08 -18.21
C ALA A 59 -7.61 -11.74 -16.87
N ILE A 60 -6.67 -11.81 -15.93
CA ILE A 60 -6.92 -12.34 -14.58
C ILE A 60 -7.80 -11.38 -13.80
N VAL A 61 -7.51 -10.07 -13.83
CA VAL A 61 -8.30 -9.03 -13.17
C VAL A 61 -9.73 -9.01 -13.70
N ALA A 62 -9.92 -9.04 -15.01
CA ALA A 62 -11.25 -9.05 -15.65
C ALA A 62 -12.10 -10.24 -15.20
N LYS A 63 -11.49 -11.39 -14.92
CA LYS A 63 -12.19 -12.59 -14.46
C LYS A 63 -12.42 -12.62 -12.96
N LYS A 64 -11.44 -12.13 -12.16
CA LYS A 64 -11.36 -12.40 -10.71
C LYS A 64 -11.41 -11.16 -9.85
N GLY A 65 -11.19 -9.97 -10.43
CA GLY A 65 -11.13 -8.70 -9.72
C GLY A 65 -9.78 -8.40 -9.06
N ALA A 66 -8.83 -9.34 -9.08
CA ALA A 66 -7.49 -9.19 -8.55
C ALA A 66 -6.49 -10.07 -9.30
N ALA A 67 -5.20 -9.74 -9.23
CA ALA A 67 -4.10 -10.52 -9.81
C ALA A 67 -2.79 -10.33 -9.02
N ILE A 68 -1.82 -11.20 -9.24
CA ILE A 68 -0.46 -11.10 -8.69
C ILE A 68 0.53 -11.23 -9.86
N LEU A 69 1.36 -10.21 -10.07
CA LEU A 69 2.51 -10.30 -10.95
C LEU A 69 3.72 -10.74 -10.12
N LEU A 70 4.29 -11.89 -10.45
CA LEU A 70 5.48 -12.42 -9.78
C LEU A 70 6.74 -11.71 -10.27
N ASP A 71 7.76 -11.67 -9.39
CA ASP A 71 9.10 -11.15 -9.70
C ASP A 71 9.05 -9.73 -10.34
N ALA A 72 8.06 -8.92 -9.91
CA ALA A 72 7.86 -7.56 -10.39
C ALA A 72 9.03 -6.63 -10.03
N ILE A 73 9.68 -6.89 -8.88
CA ILE A 73 10.94 -6.28 -8.48
C ILE A 73 11.96 -7.35 -8.07
N THR A 74 13.24 -7.00 -8.20
CA THR A 74 14.36 -7.89 -7.88
C THR A 74 14.55 -8.05 -6.37
N PRO A 75 15.30 -9.07 -5.91
CA PRO A 75 15.68 -9.18 -4.50
C PRO A 75 16.42 -7.96 -3.96
N GLU A 76 17.27 -7.34 -4.79
CA GLU A 76 18.04 -6.13 -4.43
C GLU A 76 17.11 -4.92 -4.27
N GLU A 77 16.11 -4.77 -5.14
CA GLU A 77 15.06 -3.73 -5.02
C GLU A 77 14.19 -3.97 -3.78
N CYS A 78 13.89 -5.24 -3.44
CA CYS A 78 13.22 -5.58 -2.19
C CYS A 78 14.05 -5.18 -0.97
N ASP A 79 15.37 -5.45 -1.00
CA ASP A 79 16.27 -5.11 0.10
C ASP A 79 16.39 -3.59 0.26
N ALA A 80 16.54 -2.85 -0.85
CA ALA A 80 16.58 -1.39 -0.83
C ALA A 80 15.28 -0.80 -0.27
N PHE A 81 14.13 -1.25 -0.75
CA PHE A 81 12.84 -0.77 -0.26
C PHE A 81 12.63 -1.11 1.23
N ARG A 82 13.00 -2.31 1.66
CA ARG A 82 12.94 -2.72 3.08
C ARG A 82 13.80 -1.82 3.96
N GLU A 83 15.04 -1.55 3.53
CA GLU A 83 15.96 -0.68 4.25
C GLU A 83 15.41 0.74 4.37
N GLY A 84 14.87 1.31 3.28
CA GLY A 84 14.21 2.61 3.29
C GLY A 84 13.04 2.68 4.25
N MET A 85 12.21 1.63 4.28
CA MET A 85 11.07 1.55 5.19
C MET A 85 11.48 1.47 6.66
N LEU A 86 12.49 0.65 7.00
CA LEU A 86 13.01 0.52 8.37
C LEU A 86 13.68 1.81 8.83
N ARG A 87 14.54 2.40 8.00
CA ARG A 87 15.18 3.69 8.29
C ARG A 87 14.14 4.78 8.53
N SER A 88 13.10 4.83 7.72
CA SER A 88 12.01 5.80 7.88
C SER A 88 11.24 5.58 9.18
N ALA A 89 10.96 4.34 9.58
CA ALA A 89 10.32 4.03 10.85
C ALA A 89 11.15 4.53 12.04
N GLU A 90 12.45 4.30 12.01
CA GLU A 90 13.40 4.79 13.02
C GLU A 90 13.42 6.33 13.07
N GLN A 91 13.51 6.99 11.92
CA GLN A 91 13.53 8.45 11.84
C GLN A 91 12.23 9.09 12.31
N LEU A 92 11.07 8.58 11.85
CA LEU A 92 9.75 9.12 12.22
C LEU A 92 9.46 9.00 13.72
N THR A 93 10.02 8.00 14.38
CA THR A 93 9.80 7.76 15.81
C THR A 93 10.94 8.26 16.70
N ALA A 94 11.99 8.84 16.12
CA ALA A 94 13.23 9.20 16.81
C ALA A 94 13.03 10.13 18.04
N ARG A 95 11.97 10.96 18.02
CA ARG A 95 11.63 11.90 19.10
C ARG A 95 10.62 11.35 20.11
N LEU A 96 10.16 10.10 19.93
CA LEU A 96 9.28 9.46 20.88
C LEU A 96 10.07 8.98 22.11
N GLU A 97 9.42 8.86 23.23
CA GLU A 97 9.98 8.30 24.47
C GLU A 97 10.55 6.89 24.25
N THR A 98 9.87 6.09 23.44
CA THR A 98 10.30 4.77 22.99
C THR A 98 10.37 4.74 21.47
N PRO A 99 11.52 5.09 20.86
CA PRO A 99 11.66 5.03 19.40
C PRO A 99 11.59 3.58 18.88
N PHE A 100 11.10 3.42 17.65
CA PHE A 100 11.19 2.14 16.94
C PHE A 100 12.66 1.77 16.72
N LYS A 101 13.01 0.52 17.01
CA LYS A 101 14.33 -0.07 16.75
C LYS A 101 14.13 -1.37 15.98
N ARG A 102 14.72 -1.47 14.79
CA ARG A 102 14.52 -2.61 13.88
C ARG A 102 14.89 -3.98 14.49
N ASP A 103 15.81 -4.02 15.43
CA ASP A 103 16.31 -5.24 16.08
C ASP A 103 15.63 -5.51 17.43
N ASP A 104 14.66 -4.68 17.84
CA ASP A 104 13.96 -4.83 19.12
C ASP A 104 12.43 -4.80 18.92
N PRO A 105 11.80 -5.98 18.78
CA PRO A 105 10.35 -6.08 18.59
C PRO A 105 9.49 -5.47 19.71
N SER A 106 10.05 -5.30 20.93
CA SER A 106 9.34 -4.66 22.04
C SER A 106 9.04 -3.18 21.75
N THR A 107 9.81 -2.55 20.86
CA THR A 107 9.64 -1.14 20.46
C THR A 107 8.69 -0.94 19.30
N TYR A 108 8.23 -2.00 18.62
CA TYR A 108 7.43 -1.88 17.40
C TYR A 108 6.08 -1.20 17.60
N GLY A 109 5.60 -1.19 18.85
CA GLY A 109 4.37 -0.48 19.23
C GLY A 109 4.41 1.03 19.01
N SER A 110 5.60 1.64 18.97
CA SER A 110 5.78 3.08 18.76
C SER A 110 5.26 3.58 17.39
N ILE A 111 5.24 2.71 16.38
CA ILE A 111 4.68 3.01 15.05
C ILE A 111 3.20 3.43 15.15
N PHE A 112 2.44 2.91 16.11
CA PHE A 112 1.03 3.30 16.27
C PHE A 112 0.85 4.73 16.79
N LYS A 113 1.86 5.32 17.44
CA LYS A 113 1.86 6.74 17.81
C LYS A 113 1.91 7.69 16.61
N LEU A 114 2.34 7.20 15.44
CA LEU A 114 2.28 7.91 14.17
C LEU A 114 0.88 7.90 13.55
N ALA A 115 -0.13 7.37 14.25
CA ALA A 115 -1.53 7.29 13.87
C ALA A 115 -1.75 6.75 12.43
N PRO A 116 -1.30 5.52 12.14
CA PRO A 116 -1.56 4.91 10.85
C PRO A 116 -3.06 4.76 10.60
N ASN A 117 -3.47 4.99 9.37
CA ASN A 117 -4.81 4.67 8.93
C ASN A 117 -4.95 3.14 8.80
N HIS A 118 -6.10 2.61 9.12
CA HIS A 118 -6.52 1.27 8.73
C HIS A 118 -5.43 0.17 8.89
N GLY A 119 -4.86 0.07 10.09
CA GLY A 119 -3.96 -1.05 10.41
C GLY A 119 -2.55 -0.97 9.82
N GLY A 120 -2.07 0.23 9.58
CA GLY A 120 -0.68 0.45 9.16
C GLY A 120 -0.52 1.17 7.83
N LEU A 121 -1.59 1.75 7.27
CA LEU A 121 -1.52 2.62 6.10
C LEU A 121 -1.04 4.01 6.52
N PHE A 122 0.08 4.45 5.95
CA PHE A 122 0.65 5.77 6.13
C PHE A 122 0.55 6.57 4.84
N GLN A 123 -0.38 7.52 4.81
CA GLN A 123 -0.56 8.48 3.71
C GLN A 123 -0.04 9.88 4.09
N HIS A 124 0.65 10.02 5.19
CA HIS A 124 1.23 11.25 5.72
C HIS A 124 2.68 11.01 6.16
N HIS A 125 3.28 12.01 6.80
CA HIS A 125 4.69 12.00 7.21
C HIS A 125 5.69 11.85 6.07
N GLN A 126 5.29 12.15 4.82
CA GLN A 126 6.12 12.00 3.62
C GLN A 126 6.59 10.55 3.35
N TRP A 127 6.09 9.56 4.09
CA TRP A 127 6.58 8.19 3.97
C TRP A 127 6.36 7.59 2.58
N GLY A 128 5.28 7.97 1.91
CA GLY A 128 5.06 7.62 0.51
C GLY A 128 5.97 8.35 -0.49
N HIS A 129 6.83 9.27 -0.04
CA HIS A 129 7.68 10.08 -0.90
C HIS A 129 9.19 9.87 -0.64
N ILE A 130 9.59 8.89 0.17
CA ILE A 130 11.00 8.53 0.29
C ILE A 130 11.55 8.02 -1.05
N GLN A 131 12.86 8.12 -1.25
CA GLN A 131 13.50 7.77 -2.53
C GLN A 131 13.14 6.35 -2.96
N GLU A 132 13.18 5.40 -2.06
CA GLU A 132 12.92 3.99 -2.36
C GLU A 132 11.48 3.73 -2.85
N VAL A 133 10.51 4.54 -2.43
CA VAL A 133 9.15 4.49 -2.98
C VAL A 133 9.09 5.14 -4.36
N TRP A 134 9.87 6.20 -4.60
CA TRP A 134 9.99 6.78 -5.94
C TRP A 134 10.72 5.86 -6.91
N ASP A 135 11.73 5.12 -6.44
CA ASP A 135 12.42 4.10 -7.25
C ASP A 135 11.46 3.01 -7.71
N LEU A 136 10.52 2.61 -6.86
CA LEU A 136 9.42 1.72 -7.26
C LEU A 136 8.47 2.40 -8.27
N ARG A 137 8.03 3.64 -8.02
CA ARG A 137 7.11 4.34 -8.92
C ARG A 137 7.68 4.53 -10.32
N GLN A 138 8.96 4.86 -10.41
CA GLN A 138 9.63 5.09 -11.69
C GLN A 138 10.26 3.82 -12.30
N ASN A 139 9.96 2.63 -11.74
CA ASN A 139 10.36 1.37 -12.34
C ASN A 139 9.37 1.00 -13.47
N PRO A 140 9.80 0.99 -14.74
CA PRO A 140 8.90 0.72 -15.87
C PRO A 140 8.21 -0.65 -15.79
N LYS A 141 8.83 -1.65 -15.14
CA LYS A 141 8.22 -2.97 -14.97
C LYS A 141 6.94 -2.91 -14.14
N LEU A 142 6.90 -2.03 -13.13
CA LEU A 142 5.71 -1.86 -12.27
C LEU A 142 4.60 -1.09 -12.95
N ALA A 143 4.93 -0.23 -13.91
CA ALA A 143 3.96 0.52 -14.71
C ALA A 143 3.41 -0.28 -15.90
N ALA A 144 4.16 -1.29 -16.39
CA ALA A 144 3.84 -2.02 -17.62
C ALA A 144 2.43 -2.66 -17.60
N ALA A 145 2.04 -3.31 -16.50
CA ALA A 145 0.72 -3.93 -16.40
C ALA A 145 -0.43 -2.91 -16.49
N TYR A 146 -0.19 -1.67 -16.08
CA TYR A 146 -1.17 -0.59 -16.21
C TYR A 146 -1.29 -0.09 -17.65
N ALA A 147 -0.16 0.01 -18.36
CA ALA A 147 -0.16 0.38 -19.78
C ALA A 147 -0.98 -0.64 -20.59
N VAL A 148 -0.77 -1.94 -20.33
CA VAL A 148 -1.57 -3.02 -20.95
C VAL A 148 -3.05 -2.93 -20.54
N PHE A 149 -3.35 -2.73 -19.24
CA PHE A 149 -4.72 -2.64 -18.73
C PHE A 149 -5.50 -1.46 -19.31
N HIS A 150 -4.83 -0.33 -19.51
CA HIS A 150 -5.43 0.90 -20.04
C HIS A 150 -5.29 1.05 -21.56
N GLU A 151 -4.64 0.09 -22.23
CA GLU A 151 -4.40 0.11 -23.68
C GLU A 151 -3.71 1.41 -24.15
N CYS A 152 -2.67 1.86 -23.41
CA CYS A 152 -1.94 3.08 -23.68
C CYS A 152 -0.42 2.87 -23.60
N GLU A 153 0.35 3.84 -24.11
CA GLU A 153 1.80 3.84 -23.95
C GLU A 153 2.17 4.08 -22.48
N ILE A 154 3.27 3.49 -22.02
CA ILE A 154 3.73 3.60 -20.64
C ILE A 154 4.07 5.06 -20.27
N ASP A 155 4.54 5.84 -21.24
CA ASP A 155 4.88 7.27 -21.07
C ASP A 155 3.64 8.16 -20.94
N ASP A 156 2.46 7.66 -21.28
CA ASP A 156 1.19 8.37 -21.12
C ASP A 156 0.56 8.19 -19.73
N LEU A 157 1.21 7.42 -18.87
CA LEU A 157 0.72 7.18 -17.51
C LEU A 157 1.09 8.33 -16.56
N LEU A 158 0.21 8.54 -15.58
CA LEU A 158 0.47 9.31 -14.36
C LEU A 158 0.44 8.36 -13.16
N THR A 159 1.46 8.41 -12.31
CA THR A 159 1.50 7.63 -11.06
C THR A 159 0.71 8.30 -9.94
N SER A 160 0.16 7.52 -9.03
CA SER A 160 -0.40 8.04 -7.77
C SER A 160 0.71 8.54 -6.84
N PHE A 161 0.36 9.52 -6.01
CA PHE A 161 1.18 9.95 -4.88
C PHE A 161 0.62 9.32 -3.61
N ASP A 162 0.55 7.98 -3.59
CA ASP A 162 -0.04 7.25 -2.46
C ASP A 162 0.99 6.97 -1.37
N GLY A 163 0.54 6.33 -0.31
CA GLY A 163 1.33 6.00 0.86
C GLY A 163 1.97 4.63 0.81
N VAL A 164 2.34 4.18 2.00
CA VAL A 164 2.91 2.86 2.26
C VAL A 164 2.12 2.16 3.36
N ASN A 165 2.26 0.85 3.48
CA ASN A 165 1.84 0.15 4.69
C ASN A 165 3.07 -0.39 5.42
N PHE A 166 3.10 -0.13 6.72
CA PHE A 166 4.07 -0.68 7.64
C PHE A 166 3.33 -1.33 8.81
N SER A 167 3.25 -2.65 8.82
CA SER A 167 2.54 -3.40 9.86
C SER A 167 3.47 -4.42 10.50
N ALA A 168 3.94 -4.10 11.69
CA ALA A 168 4.87 -4.91 12.48
C ALA A 168 4.16 -5.80 13.52
N GLY A 169 2.84 -5.76 13.56
CA GLY A 169 2.05 -6.37 14.63
C GLY A 169 2.28 -7.85 14.85
N ALA A 170 2.57 -8.62 13.79
CA ALA A 170 2.85 -10.05 13.88
C ALA A 170 4.12 -10.40 14.69
N LEU A 171 5.06 -9.44 14.79
CA LEU A 171 6.32 -9.61 15.51
C LEU A 171 6.30 -9.02 16.92
N MET A 172 5.22 -8.35 17.32
CA MET A 172 5.14 -7.73 18.64
C MET A 172 4.87 -8.76 19.73
N PRO A 173 5.71 -8.81 20.79
CA PRO A 173 5.49 -9.75 21.89
C PRO A 173 4.12 -9.58 22.54
N GLY A 174 3.44 -10.69 22.81
CA GLY A 174 2.17 -10.70 23.54
C GLY A 174 1.00 -10.04 22.84
N ARG A 175 1.15 -9.58 21.60
CA ARG A 175 0.05 -8.96 20.87
C ARG A 175 -0.89 -10.01 20.34
N LYS A 176 -2.09 -10.03 20.88
CA LYS A 176 -3.21 -10.77 20.30
C LYS A 176 -3.68 -10.02 19.05
N ARG A 177 -4.27 -10.75 18.10
CA ARG A 177 -4.84 -10.21 16.87
C ARG A 177 -5.41 -8.82 17.09
N GLY A 178 -5.07 -7.97 16.19
CA GLY A 178 -5.24 -6.57 16.32
C GLY A 178 -6.63 -6.01 16.27
N GLN A 179 -6.67 -4.75 15.96
CA GLN A 179 -7.78 -3.82 16.20
C GLN A 179 -8.97 -4.03 15.27
N PHE A 180 -8.82 -4.74 14.15
CA PHE A 180 -9.96 -5.06 13.29
C PHE A 180 -10.83 -6.13 13.96
N ARG A 181 -11.74 -5.66 14.78
CA ARG A 181 -12.73 -6.46 15.51
C ARG A 181 -13.66 -7.18 14.54
N GLY A 182 -13.16 -8.16 13.79
CA GLY A 182 -13.98 -9.07 12.99
C GLY A 182 -14.73 -8.44 11.79
N ASN A 183 -15.02 -7.19 11.83
CA ASN A 183 -15.68 -6.44 10.78
C ASN A 183 -14.61 -5.68 10.00
N CYS A 184 -13.94 -6.37 9.07
CA CYS A 184 -13.30 -5.66 7.99
C CYS A 184 -14.33 -4.71 7.41
N TRP A 185 -14.05 -3.44 7.47
CA TRP A 185 -14.81 -2.44 6.76
C TRP A 185 -14.53 -2.59 5.26
N ARG A 186 -15.08 -3.65 4.67
CA ARG A 186 -15.02 -3.83 3.22
C ARG A 186 -15.64 -2.64 2.54
N HIS A 187 -15.05 -2.24 1.44
CA HIS A 187 -15.47 -1.08 0.70
C HIS A 187 -15.22 -1.27 -0.79
N LEU A 188 -15.80 -0.37 -1.54
CA LEU A 188 -15.45 -0.10 -2.93
C LEU A 188 -14.70 1.23 -2.95
N ASP A 189 -13.59 1.32 -3.65
CA ASP A 189 -12.86 2.57 -3.87
C ASP A 189 -13.35 3.31 -5.12
N GLN A 190 -14.56 3.01 -5.52
CA GLN A 190 -15.25 3.61 -6.64
C GLN A 190 -16.72 3.91 -6.30
N ARG A 191 -17.26 4.93 -6.95
CA ARG A 191 -18.67 5.27 -6.87
C ARG A 191 -19.52 4.09 -7.31
N ALA A 192 -20.44 3.66 -6.46
CA ALA A 192 -21.31 2.53 -6.77
C ALA A 192 -22.17 2.74 -8.03
N GLY A 193 -22.60 3.98 -8.29
CA GLY A 193 -23.38 4.33 -9.48
C GLY A 193 -22.58 4.45 -10.79
N ASP A 194 -21.25 4.34 -10.77
CA ASP A 194 -20.40 4.48 -11.95
C ASP A 194 -19.61 3.21 -12.20
N SER A 195 -20.14 2.34 -13.04
CA SER A 195 -19.51 1.09 -13.44
C SER A 195 -18.65 1.21 -14.70
N THR A 196 -18.58 2.39 -15.30
CA THR A 196 -17.84 2.61 -16.56
C THR A 196 -16.39 2.99 -16.35
N LYS A 197 -16.09 3.63 -15.23
CA LYS A 197 -14.73 4.03 -14.89
C LYS A 197 -13.94 2.84 -14.40
N LEU A 198 -12.76 2.62 -14.95
CA LEU A 198 -11.84 1.57 -14.55
C LEU A 198 -10.63 2.17 -13.83
N CYS A 199 -10.32 1.63 -12.67
CA CYS A 199 -9.10 1.95 -11.95
C CYS A 199 -8.48 0.66 -11.42
N LEU A 200 -7.23 0.44 -11.77
CA LEU A 200 -6.43 -0.66 -11.28
C LEU A 200 -5.53 -0.14 -10.17
N GLN A 201 -5.70 -0.66 -8.98
CA GLN A 201 -4.85 -0.35 -7.84
C GLN A 201 -3.85 -1.47 -7.62
N SER A 202 -2.71 -1.19 -7.01
CA SER A 202 -1.79 -2.24 -6.57
C SER A 202 -0.99 -1.86 -5.34
N TRP A 203 -0.33 -2.85 -4.80
CA TRP A 203 0.82 -2.67 -3.92
C TRP A 203 1.94 -3.65 -4.30
N VAL A 204 3.17 -3.23 -4.03
CA VAL A 204 4.39 -4.04 -4.16
C VAL A 204 4.89 -4.42 -2.78
N THR A 205 5.28 -5.67 -2.58
CA THR A 205 5.75 -6.15 -1.27
C THR A 205 7.24 -6.45 -1.26
N ALA A 206 7.94 -5.93 -0.24
CA ALA A 206 9.36 -6.27 0.00
C ALA A 206 9.53 -7.63 0.68
N ASN A 207 8.53 -8.06 1.46
CA ASN A 207 8.56 -9.30 2.21
C ASN A 207 7.48 -10.28 1.72
N PRO A 208 7.69 -11.58 1.85
CA PRO A 208 6.63 -12.53 1.53
C PRO A 208 5.43 -12.35 2.47
N ILE A 209 4.25 -12.58 1.94
CA ILE A 209 2.99 -12.56 2.68
C ILE A 209 2.42 -13.98 2.63
N GLY A 210 2.39 -14.63 3.79
CA GLY A 210 1.94 -15.99 3.98
C GLY A 210 0.52 -16.11 4.55
N VAL A 211 0.13 -17.34 4.85
CA VAL A 211 -1.14 -17.62 5.53
C VAL A 211 -1.12 -17.03 6.94
N GLY A 212 -2.13 -16.23 7.25
CA GLY A 212 -2.25 -15.56 8.54
C GLY A 212 -1.55 -14.23 8.65
N ASP A 213 -0.85 -13.76 7.61
CA ASP A 213 -0.26 -12.43 7.60
C ASP A 213 -1.29 -11.35 7.24
N ALA A 214 -0.95 -10.10 7.59
CA ALA A 214 -1.72 -8.94 7.15
C ALA A 214 -1.63 -8.79 5.62
N THR A 215 -2.77 -8.65 4.94
CA THR A 215 -2.82 -8.66 3.48
C THR A 215 -4.07 -7.98 2.90
N LEU A 216 -4.21 -8.05 1.58
CA LEU A 216 -5.44 -7.73 0.86
C LEU A 216 -6.47 -8.84 1.08
N ARG A 217 -7.68 -8.46 1.50
CA ARG A 217 -8.86 -9.31 1.54
C ARG A 217 -9.90 -8.76 0.59
N PHE A 218 -10.45 -9.60 -0.28
CA PHE A 218 -11.38 -9.16 -1.33
C PHE A 218 -12.38 -10.25 -1.70
N MET A 219 -13.46 -9.84 -2.34
CA MET A 219 -14.48 -10.77 -2.83
C MET A 219 -14.19 -11.09 -4.31
N GLU A 220 -13.74 -12.32 -4.56
CA GLU A 220 -13.39 -12.82 -5.89
C GLU A 220 -14.56 -12.67 -6.86
N GLY A 221 -14.35 -11.95 -7.98
CA GLY A 221 -15.38 -11.72 -8.97
C GLY A 221 -16.41 -10.64 -8.61
N GLY A 222 -16.29 -9.99 -7.44
CA GLY A 222 -17.28 -9.01 -6.97
C GLY A 222 -17.44 -7.79 -7.89
N HIS A 223 -16.39 -7.39 -8.60
CA HIS A 223 -16.43 -6.29 -9.57
C HIS A 223 -17.43 -6.53 -10.72
N LEU A 224 -17.67 -7.79 -11.07
CA LEU A 224 -18.62 -8.15 -12.12
C LEU A 224 -20.08 -7.79 -11.76
N TYR A 225 -20.36 -7.70 -10.47
CA TYR A 225 -21.70 -7.40 -9.94
C TYR A 225 -21.85 -5.95 -9.49
N HIS A 226 -20.86 -5.08 -9.76
CA HIS A 226 -20.84 -3.72 -9.25
C HIS A 226 -22.09 -2.90 -9.63
N ARG A 227 -22.54 -2.99 -10.88
CA ARG A 227 -23.76 -2.32 -11.35
C ARG A 227 -25.01 -2.90 -10.70
N GLU A 228 -25.14 -4.23 -10.70
CA GLU A 228 -26.29 -4.92 -10.08
C GLU A 228 -26.37 -4.64 -8.57
N PHE A 229 -25.21 -4.55 -7.89
CA PHE A 229 -25.13 -4.14 -6.50
C PHE A 229 -25.70 -2.72 -6.30
N ALA A 230 -25.28 -1.77 -7.13
CA ALA A 230 -25.76 -0.40 -7.03
C ALA A 230 -27.29 -0.30 -7.26
N GLU A 231 -27.81 -1.04 -8.23
CA GLU A 231 -29.25 -1.11 -8.52
C GLU A 231 -30.02 -1.76 -7.36
N THR A 232 -29.53 -2.90 -6.84
CA THR A 232 -30.18 -3.65 -5.75
C THR A 232 -30.32 -2.83 -4.47
N PHE A 233 -29.28 -2.04 -4.14
CA PHE A 233 -29.25 -1.29 -2.88
C PHE A 233 -29.54 0.22 -3.03
N GLY A 234 -30.01 0.66 -4.18
CA GLY A 234 -30.41 2.06 -4.43
C GLY A 234 -29.24 3.03 -4.38
N LEU A 235 -28.04 2.61 -4.83
CA LEU A 235 -26.79 3.38 -4.77
C LEU A 235 -26.41 4.01 -6.12
N THR A 236 -27.26 3.93 -7.14
CA THR A 236 -27.00 4.42 -8.50
C THR A 236 -26.73 5.92 -8.55
N GLU A 237 -27.37 6.70 -7.67
CA GLU A 237 -27.19 8.16 -7.58
C GLU A 237 -26.05 8.59 -6.64
N SER A 238 -25.28 7.63 -6.13
CA SER A 238 -24.16 7.96 -5.25
C SER A 238 -23.11 8.81 -5.98
N THR A 239 -22.71 9.92 -5.36
CA THR A 239 -21.67 10.83 -5.89
C THR A 239 -20.31 10.63 -5.19
N VAL A 240 -20.24 9.72 -4.22
CA VAL A 240 -19.03 9.46 -3.40
C VAL A 240 -18.24 8.33 -4.03
N ASP A 241 -16.97 8.57 -4.31
CA ASP A 241 -16.02 7.57 -4.84
C ASP A 241 -15.47 6.64 -3.74
N TRP A 242 -16.30 6.29 -2.80
CA TRP A 242 -16.00 5.32 -1.76
C TRP A 242 -17.33 4.85 -1.14
N THR A 243 -17.50 3.53 -1.02
CA THR A 243 -18.73 2.95 -0.46
C THR A 243 -18.37 1.89 0.55
N GLN A 244 -18.65 2.15 1.83
CA GLN A 244 -18.50 1.13 2.87
C GLN A 244 -19.57 0.06 2.72
N LEU A 245 -19.17 -1.20 2.72
CA LEU A 245 -20.09 -2.32 2.66
C LEU A 245 -20.58 -2.69 4.05
N LYS A 246 -21.88 -2.89 4.16
CA LYS A 246 -22.54 -3.42 5.35
C LYS A 246 -22.57 -4.95 5.31
N PRO A 247 -22.87 -5.64 6.42
CA PRO A 247 -22.98 -7.10 6.44
C PRO A 247 -23.94 -7.68 5.39
N GLU A 248 -25.09 -7.04 5.19
CA GLU A 248 -26.05 -7.44 4.18
C GLU A 248 -25.51 -7.32 2.74
N HIS A 249 -24.65 -6.32 2.48
CA HIS A 249 -23.98 -6.16 1.19
C HIS A 249 -23.00 -7.32 0.95
N VAL A 250 -22.23 -7.69 1.97
CA VAL A 250 -21.29 -8.81 1.89
C VAL A 250 -22.02 -10.13 1.63
N ALA A 251 -23.09 -10.40 2.39
CA ALA A 251 -23.91 -11.60 2.21
C ALA A 251 -24.53 -11.66 0.80
N TRP A 252 -24.89 -10.53 0.24
CA TRP A 252 -25.39 -10.45 -1.13
C TRP A 252 -24.30 -10.86 -2.15
N PHE A 253 -23.07 -10.37 -2.04
CA PHE A 253 -21.98 -10.79 -2.91
C PHE A 253 -21.67 -12.28 -2.74
N GLU A 254 -21.71 -12.80 -1.51
CA GLU A 254 -21.57 -14.24 -1.24
C GLU A 254 -22.65 -15.07 -1.93
N SER A 255 -23.91 -14.59 -1.93
CA SER A 255 -25.03 -15.23 -2.63
C SER A 255 -24.87 -15.28 -4.16
N LYS A 256 -24.03 -14.37 -4.72
CA LYS A 256 -23.60 -14.39 -6.12
C LYS A 256 -22.44 -15.33 -6.41
N GLY A 257 -21.95 -16.06 -5.40
CA GLY A 257 -20.82 -16.98 -5.52
C GLY A 257 -19.44 -16.30 -5.37
N CYS A 258 -19.39 -15.03 -5.00
CA CYS A 258 -18.13 -14.34 -4.72
C CYS A 258 -17.48 -14.93 -3.47
N LYS A 259 -16.24 -15.38 -3.62
CA LYS A 259 -15.49 -15.98 -2.50
C LYS A 259 -14.65 -14.91 -1.80
N ASP A 260 -14.73 -14.89 -0.48
CA ASP A 260 -13.91 -14.02 0.35
C ASP A 260 -12.49 -14.56 0.46
N THR A 261 -11.52 -13.83 -0.06
CA THR A 261 -10.16 -14.33 -0.27
C THR A 261 -9.13 -13.37 0.32
N CYS A 262 -8.19 -13.92 1.09
CA CYS A 262 -7.00 -13.23 1.61
C CYS A 262 -5.80 -13.59 0.72
N MET A 263 -5.18 -12.60 0.10
CA MET A 263 -4.13 -12.80 -0.89
C MET A 263 -2.80 -13.14 -0.23
N THR A 264 -2.17 -14.26 -0.58
CA THR A 264 -0.77 -14.53 -0.26
C THR A 264 0.12 -14.13 -1.44
N ALA A 265 1.33 -13.65 -1.18
CA ALA A 265 2.23 -13.20 -2.23
C ALA A 265 3.71 -13.44 -1.88
N PRO A 266 4.55 -13.90 -2.81
CA PRO A 266 6.01 -13.89 -2.64
C PRO A 266 6.57 -12.47 -2.48
N ALA A 267 7.75 -12.35 -1.87
CA ALA A 267 8.50 -11.09 -1.91
C ALA A 267 8.77 -10.68 -3.36
N GLY A 268 8.75 -9.37 -3.62
CA GLY A 268 8.96 -8.83 -4.96
C GLY A 268 7.75 -8.92 -5.88
N SER A 269 6.60 -9.39 -5.38
CA SER A 269 5.36 -9.42 -6.15
C SER A 269 4.65 -8.07 -6.14
N GLN A 270 3.93 -7.79 -7.24
CA GLN A 270 2.94 -6.72 -7.32
C GLN A 270 1.55 -7.33 -7.32
N VAL A 271 0.73 -6.93 -6.35
CA VAL A 271 -0.66 -7.42 -6.21
C VAL A 271 -1.61 -6.33 -6.66
N PHE A 272 -2.50 -6.68 -7.57
CA PHE A 272 -3.47 -5.80 -8.19
C PHE A 272 -4.88 -6.10 -7.75
N TRP A 273 -5.73 -5.08 -7.69
CA TRP A 273 -7.19 -5.21 -7.62
C TRP A 273 -7.87 -4.06 -8.34
N GLU A 274 -9.01 -4.35 -8.92
CA GLU A 274 -9.83 -3.33 -9.53
C GLU A 274 -10.67 -2.59 -8.48
N SER A 275 -10.82 -1.27 -8.60
CA SER A 275 -11.48 -0.40 -7.61
C SER A 275 -12.96 -0.76 -7.35
N ARG A 276 -13.64 -1.45 -8.28
CA ARG A 276 -15.00 -1.98 -8.13
C ARG A 276 -15.05 -3.31 -7.36
N THR A 277 -13.91 -3.95 -7.13
CA THR A 277 -13.85 -5.18 -6.34
C THR A 277 -14.07 -4.85 -4.86
N PRO A 278 -15.05 -5.46 -4.17
CA PRO A 278 -15.18 -5.31 -2.73
C PRO A 278 -13.94 -5.80 -2.02
N HIS A 279 -13.27 -4.92 -1.26
CA HIS A 279 -12.00 -5.25 -0.64
C HIS A 279 -11.76 -4.53 0.68
N SER A 280 -10.73 -4.95 1.38
CA SER A 280 -10.18 -4.32 2.58
C SER A 280 -8.75 -4.80 2.85
N GLY A 281 -8.04 -4.14 3.73
CA GLY A 281 -6.93 -4.76 4.41
C GLY A 281 -7.45 -5.76 5.47
N ILE A 282 -6.69 -6.82 5.71
CA ILE A 282 -6.86 -7.66 6.90
C ILE A 282 -5.58 -7.65 7.70
N GLU A 283 -5.70 -7.61 9.03
CA GLU A 283 -4.56 -7.75 9.93
C GLU A 283 -4.09 -9.22 10.00
N PHE A 284 -2.88 -9.41 10.54
CA PHE A 284 -2.40 -10.75 10.86
C PHE A 284 -3.32 -11.43 11.87
N ILE A 285 -3.42 -12.75 11.79
CA ILE A 285 -4.13 -13.57 12.77
C ILE A 285 -3.19 -13.95 13.93
N ALA A 286 -3.77 -14.27 15.08
CA ALA A 286 -3.01 -14.70 16.24
C ALA A 286 -2.26 -16.02 15.95
N ASP A 287 -1.15 -16.23 16.67
CA ASP A 287 -0.30 -17.40 16.43
C ASP A 287 -1.03 -18.71 16.67
N GLU A 288 -1.89 -18.75 17.70
CA GLU A 288 -2.72 -19.90 18.02
C GLU A 288 -3.74 -20.27 16.93
N ASP A 289 -4.11 -19.31 16.08
CA ASP A 289 -5.05 -19.52 14.98
C ASP A 289 -4.35 -19.86 13.65
N ARG A 290 -3.00 -19.80 13.59
CA ARG A 290 -2.23 -20.10 12.37
C ARG A 290 -2.14 -21.59 12.12
N PRO A 291 -2.29 -22.07 10.87
CA PRO A 291 -2.07 -23.47 10.52
C PRO A 291 -0.62 -23.93 10.78
N ASP A 292 0.33 -23.01 10.68
CA ASP A 292 1.74 -23.21 11.00
C ASP A 292 2.21 -22.01 11.87
N PRO A 293 2.16 -22.13 13.20
CA PRO A 293 2.61 -21.09 14.12
C PRO A 293 4.10 -20.77 13.99
N GLU A 294 4.91 -21.73 13.52
CA GLU A 294 6.36 -21.60 13.31
C GLU A 294 6.71 -21.01 11.94
N ALA A 295 5.72 -20.77 11.07
CA ALA A 295 5.96 -20.12 9.79
C ALA A 295 6.65 -18.76 10.02
N PRO A 296 7.68 -18.43 9.21
CA PRO A 296 8.35 -17.15 9.34
C PRO A 296 7.37 -15.98 9.25
N LYS A 297 7.43 -15.10 10.24
CA LYS A 297 6.66 -13.86 10.29
C LYS A 297 7.54 -12.71 9.86
N SER A 298 6.95 -11.74 9.19
CA SER A 298 7.67 -10.54 8.76
C SER A 298 6.84 -9.29 9.01
N ILE A 299 7.51 -8.14 9.04
CA ILE A 299 6.82 -6.85 8.96
C ILE A 299 6.21 -6.76 7.55
N ARG A 300 4.91 -6.48 7.46
CA ARG A 300 4.31 -6.14 6.17
C ARG A 300 4.81 -4.76 5.76
N MET A 301 5.57 -4.72 4.67
CA MET A 301 6.10 -3.50 4.06
C MET A 301 5.66 -3.48 2.61
N VAL A 302 4.72 -2.59 2.27
CA VAL A 302 4.24 -2.44 0.90
C VAL A 302 4.16 -0.98 0.51
N ALA A 303 4.46 -0.67 -0.75
CA ALA A 303 4.18 0.60 -1.39
C ALA A 303 2.91 0.49 -2.23
N TYR A 304 1.98 1.43 -2.06
CA TYR A 304 0.78 1.51 -2.89
C TYR A 304 1.10 2.25 -4.18
N LEU A 305 0.74 1.63 -5.29
CA LEU A 305 0.95 2.15 -6.63
C LEU A 305 -0.37 2.08 -7.41
N CYS A 306 -0.66 3.17 -8.11
CA CYS A 306 -1.72 3.23 -9.08
C CYS A 306 -1.26 4.13 -10.22
N TYR A 307 -1.56 3.73 -11.45
CA TYR A 307 -1.28 4.54 -12.63
C TYR A 307 -2.53 4.65 -13.46
N GLU A 308 -2.77 5.82 -14.00
CA GLU A 308 -3.87 6.09 -14.93
C GLU A 308 -3.37 6.86 -16.14
N PRO A 309 -4.01 6.72 -17.30
CA PRO A 309 -3.65 7.50 -18.47
C PRO A 309 -3.71 9.01 -18.19
N ARG A 310 -2.74 9.74 -18.70
CA ARG A 310 -2.69 11.21 -18.62
C ARG A 310 -3.92 11.87 -19.24
N SER A 311 -4.47 11.27 -20.28
CA SER A 311 -5.73 11.68 -20.91
C SER A 311 -6.96 11.51 -20.01
N GLY A 312 -6.78 10.84 -18.86
CA GLY A 312 -7.86 10.39 -17.99
C GLY A 312 -8.43 9.04 -18.42
N PRO A 313 -9.40 8.51 -17.68
CA PRO A 313 -10.00 7.22 -18.00
C PRO A 313 -10.61 7.27 -19.40
N VAL A 314 -10.46 6.20 -20.15
CA VAL A 314 -11.21 6.01 -21.40
C VAL A 314 -12.70 5.97 -21.03
N LEU A 315 -13.43 6.98 -21.46
CA LEU A 315 -14.85 7.06 -21.21
C LEU A 315 -15.62 6.57 -22.45
N PRO A 316 -16.75 5.88 -22.28
CA PRO A 316 -17.60 5.51 -23.39
C PRO A 316 -18.01 6.73 -24.23
N GLU A 317 -18.21 6.50 -25.52
CA GLU A 317 -18.72 7.54 -26.41
C GLU A 317 -20.02 8.13 -25.85
N GLY A 318 -20.13 9.47 -25.85
CA GLY A 318 -21.28 10.17 -25.28
C GLY A 318 -21.33 10.30 -23.77
N HIS A 319 -20.29 9.85 -23.04
CA HIS A 319 -20.26 10.03 -21.59
C HIS A 319 -20.25 11.52 -21.22
N PRO A 320 -21.04 11.96 -20.17
CA PRO A 320 -21.20 13.35 -19.81
C PRO A 320 -19.92 14.06 -19.35
N ASP A 321 -18.89 13.30 -19.02
CA ASP A 321 -17.57 13.82 -18.65
C ASP A 321 -16.55 13.81 -19.79
N THR A 322 -16.93 13.34 -20.98
CA THR A 322 -16.09 13.43 -22.19
C THR A 322 -15.75 14.90 -22.48
N GLY A 323 -14.46 15.19 -22.63
CA GLY A 323 -13.94 16.56 -22.81
C GLY A 323 -13.74 17.39 -21.52
N LYS A 324 -14.30 16.96 -20.37
CA LYS A 324 -13.98 17.58 -19.08
C LYS A 324 -12.61 17.15 -18.55
N ALA A 325 -12.09 16.02 -19.01
CA ALA A 325 -10.81 15.45 -18.62
C ALA A 325 -9.65 16.44 -18.83
N THR A 326 -9.62 17.14 -19.95
CA THR A 326 -8.51 18.06 -20.29
C THR A 326 -8.38 19.24 -19.32
N LYS A 327 -9.50 19.88 -18.92
CA LYS A 327 -9.47 20.97 -17.93
C LYS A 327 -9.09 20.48 -16.54
N GLY A 328 -9.55 19.29 -16.18
CA GLY A 328 -9.17 18.61 -14.94
C GLY A 328 -7.68 18.30 -14.89
N LEU A 329 -7.12 17.79 -15.98
CA LEU A 329 -5.72 17.43 -16.09
C LEU A 329 -4.79 18.61 -15.79
N LEU A 330 -4.98 19.76 -16.42
CA LEU A 330 -4.12 20.94 -16.18
C LEU A 330 -4.08 21.35 -14.70
N LYS A 331 -5.24 21.29 -14.02
CA LYS A 331 -5.30 21.55 -12.57
C LYS A 331 -4.54 20.49 -11.75
N ILE A 332 -4.60 19.24 -12.18
CA ILE A 332 -3.89 18.13 -11.53
C ILE A 332 -2.38 18.30 -11.71
N LEU A 333 -1.92 18.56 -12.93
CA LEU A 333 -0.51 18.77 -13.23
C LEU A 333 0.05 19.98 -12.44
N ALA A 334 -0.68 21.08 -12.38
CA ALA A 334 -0.29 22.24 -11.57
C ALA A 334 -0.16 21.90 -10.07
N LYS A 335 -1.07 21.07 -9.53
CA LYS A 335 -0.96 20.59 -8.14
C LYS A 335 0.25 19.67 -7.95
N ARG A 336 0.54 18.78 -8.90
CA ARG A 336 1.69 17.89 -8.86
C ARG A 336 3.00 18.68 -8.84
N GLN A 337 3.13 19.68 -9.70
CA GLN A 337 4.28 20.58 -9.72
C GLN A 337 4.49 21.28 -8.37
N ARG A 338 3.41 21.78 -7.74
CA ARG A 338 3.49 22.38 -6.40
C ARG A 338 3.97 21.40 -5.34
N ILE A 339 3.44 20.18 -5.35
CA ILE A 339 3.79 19.16 -4.36
C ILE A 339 5.23 18.67 -4.51
N MET A 340 5.75 18.70 -5.72
CA MET A 340 7.14 18.32 -6.02
C MET A 340 8.11 19.50 -5.92
N ASN A 341 7.63 20.73 -5.64
CA ASN A 341 8.46 21.91 -5.45
C ASN A 341 8.85 22.07 -3.97
N PRO A 342 10.14 21.99 -3.62
CA PRO A 342 10.60 22.11 -2.23
C PRO A 342 10.29 23.48 -1.58
N ASP A 343 10.10 24.54 -2.39
CA ASP A 343 9.75 25.86 -1.90
C ASP A 343 8.24 26.06 -1.65
N ASP A 344 7.40 25.08 -2.04
CA ASP A 344 5.95 25.17 -1.80
C ASP A 344 5.60 24.60 -0.41
N PRO A 345 4.74 25.28 0.39
CA PRO A 345 4.27 24.77 1.68
C PRO A 345 3.61 23.38 1.62
N TRP A 346 3.21 22.93 0.44
CA TRP A 346 2.60 21.64 0.21
C TRP A 346 3.59 20.56 -0.25
N PHE A 347 4.88 20.84 -0.22
CA PHE A 347 5.93 19.92 -0.64
C PHE A 347 5.76 18.56 0.03
N LEU A 348 5.60 17.51 -0.79
CA LEU A 348 5.42 16.11 -0.40
C LEU A 348 4.30 15.84 0.62
N ARG A 349 3.29 16.71 0.71
CA ARG A 349 2.18 16.58 1.67
C ARG A 349 0.92 15.94 1.10
N LEU A 350 1.01 15.34 -0.06
CA LEU A 350 -0.13 14.74 -0.72
C LEU A 350 -0.04 13.22 -0.70
N ALA A 351 -1.15 12.57 -0.39
CA ALA A 351 -1.37 11.18 -0.69
C ALA A 351 -2.74 10.95 -1.29
N SER A 352 -2.81 10.19 -2.36
CA SER A 352 -4.04 9.71 -2.98
C SER A 352 -3.73 8.49 -3.82
N HIS A 353 -4.58 7.45 -3.73
CA HIS A 353 -4.48 6.31 -4.62
C HIS A 353 -4.91 6.64 -6.07
N TRP A 354 -5.66 7.72 -6.24
CA TRP A 354 -6.06 8.20 -7.56
C TRP A 354 -5.02 9.17 -8.14
N PRO A 355 -4.40 8.87 -9.29
CA PRO A 355 -3.47 9.80 -9.95
C PRO A 355 -4.10 11.14 -10.31
N ASN A 356 -5.39 11.14 -10.62
CA ASN A 356 -6.14 12.30 -11.07
C ASN A 356 -7.05 12.95 -10.00
N LYS A 357 -7.11 12.39 -8.78
CA LYS A 357 -7.89 12.93 -7.66
C LYS A 357 -6.99 13.21 -6.48
N MET A 358 -6.34 14.36 -6.51
CA MET A 358 -5.37 14.72 -5.50
C MET A 358 -6.05 15.40 -4.31
N LYS A 359 -6.09 14.72 -3.17
CA LYS A 359 -6.50 15.31 -1.88
C LYS A 359 -5.27 15.84 -1.17
N LEU A 360 -5.28 17.15 -0.85
CA LEU A 360 -4.29 17.73 0.03
C LEU A 360 -4.67 17.37 1.47
N PHE A 361 -3.80 16.66 2.17
CA PHE A 361 -3.89 16.56 3.61
C PHE A 361 -3.34 17.86 4.22
N GLY A 362 -4.09 18.49 5.10
CA GLY A 362 -3.64 19.63 5.86
C GLY A 362 -2.43 19.29 6.75
N LYS A 363 -1.98 20.27 7.55
CA LYS A 363 -0.93 20.05 8.55
C LYS A 363 -1.27 18.92 9.51
N ASN A 364 -2.56 18.76 9.79
CA ASN A 364 -3.10 17.70 10.64
C ASN A 364 -3.86 16.71 9.76
N PRO A 365 -3.26 15.57 9.37
CA PRO A 365 -3.98 14.50 8.72
C PRO A 365 -5.14 14.04 9.62
N ARG A 366 -6.18 13.51 9.02
CA ARG A 366 -7.32 12.99 9.77
C ARG A 366 -6.84 11.95 10.76
N SER A 367 -6.86 12.29 12.03
CA SER A 367 -6.41 11.41 13.11
C SER A 367 -7.42 10.31 13.44
N TYR A 368 -8.57 10.27 12.76
CA TYR A 368 -9.69 9.37 13.12
C TYR A 368 -10.03 9.38 14.63
N GLY A 369 -9.89 10.55 15.28
CA GLY A 369 -10.13 10.72 16.70
C GLY A 369 -8.94 10.37 17.60
N ALA A 370 -7.75 10.14 17.03
CA ALA A 370 -6.55 10.04 17.86
C ALA A 370 -6.22 11.39 18.49
N GLU A 371 -5.94 11.38 19.76
CA GLU A 371 -5.43 12.54 20.51
C GLU A 371 -3.99 12.85 20.07
N PRO A 372 -3.58 14.14 20.10
CA PRO A 372 -2.17 14.49 19.91
C PRO A 372 -1.30 13.71 20.90
N PRO A 373 -0.20 13.09 20.46
CA PRO A 373 0.72 12.50 21.42
C PRO A 373 1.32 13.59 22.30
N LYS A 374 1.74 13.21 23.52
CA LYS A 374 2.34 14.14 24.48
C LYS A 374 3.57 14.87 23.95
N GLU A 375 4.22 14.28 22.97
CA GLU A 375 5.41 14.81 22.30
C GLU A 375 5.09 15.94 21.30
N ALA A 376 3.81 16.17 20.96
CA ALA A 376 3.43 17.31 20.12
C ALA A 376 3.63 18.62 20.89
N THR A 377 4.57 19.43 20.43
CA THR A 377 4.95 20.70 21.08
C THR A 377 4.15 21.90 20.59
N ASP A 378 3.53 21.80 19.40
CA ASP A 378 2.65 22.81 18.83
C ASP A 378 1.23 22.27 18.74
N PRO A 379 0.26 22.84 19.49
CA PRO A 379 -1.13 22.42 19.41
C PRO A 379 -1.77 22.65 18.04
N ASN A 380 -1.18 23.51 17.21
CA ASN A 380 -1.62 23.77 15.85
C ASN A 380 -0.92 22.88 14.80
N ASP A 381 0.14 22.19 15.20
CA ASP A 381 0.82 21.18 14.41
C ASP A 381 0.95 19.87 15.18
N PHE A 382 -0.05 19.05 15.05
CA PHE A 382 -0.18 17.76 15.70
C PHE A 382 1.07 16.86 15.51
N TRP A 383 1.80 17.08 14.41
CA TRP A 383 2.95 16.28 14.01
C TRP A 383 4.27 17.02 14.21
N SER A 384 4.30 18.08 15.01
CA SER A 384 5.52 18.86 15.29
C SER A 384 6.70 18.02 15.81
N PHE A 385 6.42 16.88 16.42
CA PHE A 385 7.45 15.93 16.87
C PHE A 385 8.02 15.02 15.76
N VAL A 386 7.34 14.95 14.60
CA VAL A 386 7.76 14.07 13.49
C VAL A 386 8.70 14.85 12.57
N PRO A 387 9.96 14.42 12.41
CA PRO A 387 10.87 15.07 11.48
C PRO A 387 10.47 14.80 10.02
N PRO A 388 10.80 15.72 9.08
CA PRO A 388 10.73 15.40 7.66
C PRO A 388 11.72 14.28 7.33
N ILE A 389 11.28 13.28 6.55
CA ILE A 389 12.09 12.11 6.19
C ILE A 389 12.39 12.01 4.70
N ALA A 390 11.68 12.75 3.86
CA ALA A 390 11.89 12.77 2.43
C ALA A 390 12.45 14.13 1.98
N GLY A 391 13.50 14.06 1.17
CA GLY A 391 14.01 15.19 0.39
C GLY A 391 13.35 15.25 -0.99
N VAL A 392 13.86 16.11 -1.85
CA VAL A 392 13.49 16.12 -3.27
C VAL A 392 13.91 14.79 -3.88
N PRO A 393 12.98 14.00 -4.40
CA PRO A 393 13.34 12.70 -4.96
C PRO A 393 14.14 12.88 -6.26
N GLU A 394 15.12 11.99 -6.45
CA GLU A 394 15.85 11.85 -7.70
C GLU A 394 14.98 11.09 -8.70
N LEU A 395 14.58 11.77 -9.77
CA LEU A 395 13.70 11.22 -10.79
C LEU A 395 14.43 11.00 -12.10
N THR A 396 14.21 9.84 -12.69
CA THR A 396 14.55 9.58 -14.10
C THR A 396 13.65 10.39 -15.03
N ASP A 397 13.95 10.43 -16.33
CA ASP A 397 13.05 11.06 -17.31
C ASP A 397 11.66 10.44 -17.29
N PHE A 398 11.59 9.10 -17.20
CA PHE A 398 10.31 8.40 -17.00
C PHE A 398 9.62 8.82 -15.70
N GLY A 399 10.38 8.89 -14.59
CA GLY A 399 9.88 9.34 -13.29
C GLY A 399 9.29 10.75 -13.36
N ARG A 400 9.91 11.67 -14.06
CA ARG A 400 9.43 13.06 -14.26
C ARG A 400 8.12 13.09 -15.04
N ARG A 401 8.03 12.30 -16.13
CA ARG A 401 6.81 12.19 -16.93
C ARG A 401 5.64 11.64 -16.12
N ILE A 402 5.80 10.50 -15.48
CA ILE A 402 4.72 9.89 -14.69
C ILE A 402 4.37 10.69 -13.43
N ALA A 403 5.30 11.48 -12.90
CA ALA A 403 5.02 12.45 -11.83
C ALA A 403 4.20 13.65 -12.32
N GLY A 404 4.08 13.86 -13.64
CA GLY A 404 3.35 14.99 -14.23
C GLY A 404 4.13 16.30 -14.14
N LEU A 405 5.45 16.26 -14.22
CA LEU A 405 6.35 17.41 -14.20
C LEU A 405 6.76 17.85 -15.61
N GLU A 406 6.46 17.03 -16.60
CA GLU A 406 6.67 17.25 -18.04
C GLU A 406 5.38 17.09 -18.81
#